data_3155a748aae143a31bcbc85049c757a4
#
_entry.id   3155a748aae143a31bcbc85049c757a4
#
_cell.length_a   1.000
_cell.length_b   1.000
_cell.length_c   1.000
_cell.angle_alpha   90.00
_cell.angle_beta   90.00
_cell.angle_gamma   90.00
#
_symmetry.space_group_name_H-M   'P 1'
#
loop_
_entity.id
_entity.type
_entity.pdbx_description
1 polymer ?
#
loop_
_entity_poly.entity_id
_entity_poly.type
_entity_poly.pdbx_seq_one_letter_code
_entity_poly.pdbx_strand_id
1 'polypeptide(L)'
;MRNGKWEATTEKKKAIKAVYGFDLTLIIRTNHDPSTAARHPSLIIGMAFNVPATGLIPAAVGAYERIARSGHPKGRATGDRGYAAAAKAEDYQLPLRELGYEIVTDYKSDQLGLDNSGGYAGAIQVEGAHYCPAMPEGLINATKNARAGKITNGEWRDLIDQRPNYQLRPKEKADEKGRQPMMCPARGPGATVNCPIVEAMTGVEGEHNTTIYNPPSEKEQDAICRNHQSVSFPAIAGAKLAQEKQFGSREWQTTYRSDRNTIEGGNAYMKDESKEQLESAGRRRMKGITAQTVLVGLLVVSANLRKLQATRDDWLKSDTDEEREERYEAKSRYRDARQARDDRAAPWDNFPLKVSLAKAADDKESPSPATEPDPPDGPVALIHG
;
A
#
# COMPACT_ATOMS: atom_id res chain seq x y z
N MET A 1 -38.81 -46.76 12.62
CA MET A 1 -37.89 -46.84 11.48
C MET A 1 -38.08 -45.60 10.66
N ARG A 2 -37.16 -44.65 10.77
CA ARG A 2 -37.14 -43.40 9.95
C ARG A 2 -35.79 -43.36 9.26
N ASN A 3 -35.82 -43.45 7.91
CA ASN A 3 -34.64 -43.30 7.07
C ASN A 3 -34.17 -41.84 7.09
N GLY A 4 -33.22 -41.54 7.95
CA GLY A 4 -32.48 -40.28 7.88
C GLY A 4 -31.31 -40.40 6.91
N LYS A 5 -31.40 -39.82 5.72
CA LYS A 5 -30.25 -39.56 4.87
C LYS A 5 -29.40 -38.52 5.57
N TRP A 6 -28.17 -38.88 5.95
CA TRP A 6 -27.13 -37.92 6.29
C TRP A 6 -26.60 -37.32 5.00
N GLU A 7 -26.95 -36.07 4.72
CA GLU A 7 -26.22 -35.28 3.74
C GLU A 7 -24.90 -34.87 4.41
N ALA A 8 -23.82 -35.46 3.96
CA ALA A 8 -22.49 -35.06 4.34
C ALA A 8 -22.20 -33.70 3.65
N THR A 9 -22.39 -32.63 4.38
CA THR A 9 -21.81 -31.34 4.03
C THR A 9 -20.29 -31.46 4.19
N THR A 10 -19.63 -31.88 3.12
CA THR A 10 -18.18 -31.79 2.99
C THR A 10 -17.82 -30.33 2.72
N GLU A 11 -17.87 -29.46 3.73
CA GLU A 11 -16.95 -28.34 3.77
C GLU A 11 -15.54 -28.91 3.79
N LYS A 12 -14.85 -28.86 2.65
CA LYS A 12 -13.40 -29.07 2.58
C LYS A 12 -12.76 -27.98 3.46
N LYS A 13 -12.56 -28.26 4.74
CA LYS A 13 -11.66 -27.47 5.58
C LYS A 13 -10.32 -27.49 4.86
N LYS A 14 -9.91 -26.36 4.28
CA LYS A 14 -8.54 -26.19 3.81
C LYS A 14 -7.64 -26.58 4.96
N ALA A 15 -6.82 -27.61 4.78
CA ALA A 15 -5.86 -28.01 5.77
C ALA A 15 -5.03 -26.78 6.12
N ILE A 16 -5.13 -26.32 7.37
CA ILE A 16 -4.32 -25.21 7.87
C ILE A 16 -2.90 -25.78 7.90
N LYS A 17 -2.07 -25.35 6.95
CA LYS A 17 -0.65 -25.71 6.94
C LYS A 17 -0.02 -25.05 8.17
N ALA A 18 0.18 -25.81 9.24
CA ALA A 18 0.87 -25.36 10.43
C ALA A 18 2.35 -25.22 10.07
N VAL A 19 2.87 -24.01 10.12
CA VAL A 19 4.30 -23.71 9.92
C VAL A 19 4.87 -23.27 11.26
N TYR A 20 5.93 -23.93 11.69
CA TYR A 20 6.68 -23.54 12.89
C TYR A 20 7.81 -22.58 12.48
N GLY A 21 7.82 -21.38 13.03
CA GLY A 21 8.84 -20.38 12.68
C GLY A 21 8.64 -19.07 13.44
N PHE A 22 9.31 -18.05 12.95
CA PHE A 22 9.20 -16.67 13.44
C PHE A 22 8.85 -15.74 12.30
N ASP A 23 8.11 -14.67 12.59
CA ASP A 23 7.88 -13.59 11.64
C ASP A 23 9.07 -12.64 11.64
N LEU A 24 9.54 -12.29 10.44
CA LEU A 24 10.58 -11.30 10.22
C LEU A 24 10.05 -10.16 9.38
N THR A 25 10.03 -8.96 9.93
CA THR A 25 9.83 -7.72 9.19
C THR A 25 11.19 -7.15 8.80
N LEU A 26 11.39 -6.90 7.51
CA LEU A 26 12.56 -6.17 7.00
C LEU A 26 12.12 -4.82 6.48
N ILE A 27 12.80 -3.75 6.89
CA ILE A 27 12.59 -2.41 6.36
C ILE A 27 13.74 -2.11 5.40
N ILE A 28 13.39 -1.99 4.12
CA ILE A 28 14.34 -1.82 3.03
C ILE A 28 14.23 -0.38 2.53
N ARG A 29 15.35 0.30 2.44
CA ARG A 29 15.40 1.65 1.89
C ARG A 29 15.16 1.62 0.39
N THR A 30 14.15 2.36 -0.06
CA THR A 30 13.88 2.61 -1.48
C THR A 30 14.36 4.00 -1.88
N ASN A 31 14.60 4.23 -3.15
CA ASN A 31 14.87 5.57 -3.64
C ASN A 31 13.57 6.37 -3.75
N HIS A 32 13.65 7.65 -3.37
CA HIS A 32 12.52 8.55 -3.52
C HIS A 32 12.14 8.72 -5.00
N ASP A 33 13.14 8.89 -5.85
CA ASP A 33 12.99 8.93 -7.30
C ASP A 33 13.34 7.56 -7.91
N PRO A 34 12.36 6.83 -8.50
CA PRO A 34 12.61 5.56 -9.15
C PRO A 34 13.65 5.63 -10.29
N SER A 35 13.81 6.78 -10.95
CA SER A 35 14.79 6.94 -12.04
C SER A 35 16.23 6.80 -11.55
N THR A 36 16.49 7.15 -10.29
CA THR A 36 17.82 7.08 -9.68
C THR A 36 18.09 5.76 -8.94
N ALA A 37 17.18 4.79 -9.02
CA ALA A 37 17.29 3.53 -8.28
C ALA A 37 18.58 2.74 -8.57
N ALA A 38 19.15 2.89 -9.77
CA ALA A 38 20.40 2.22 -10.14
C ALA A 38 21.65 2.81 -9.46
N ARG A 39 21.56 4.04 -8.94
CA ARG A 39 22.69 4.77 -8.34
C ARG A 39 22.99 4.37 -6.90
N HIS A 40 22.01 3.83 -6.21
CA HIS A 40 22.12 3.53 -4.78
C HIS A 40 21.64 2.12 -4.45
N PRO A 41 22.34 1.38 -3.59
CA PRO A 41 21.90 0.06 -3.17
C PRO A 41 20.65 0.15 -2.28
N SER A 42 19.71 -0.77 -2.50
CA SER A 42 18.56 -0.94 -1.60
C SER A 42 19.00 -1.70 -0.36
N LEU A 43 19.37 -0.97 0.69
CA LEU A 43 19.87 -1.54 1.95
C LEU A 43 18.73 -1.85 2.91
N ILE A 44 18.88 -2.90 3.69
CA ILE A 44 18.02 -3.20 4.83
C ILE A 44 18.46 -2.31 5.98
N ILE A 45 17.61 -1.37 6.40
CA ILE A 45 17.91 -0.37 7.43
C ILE A 45 17.22 -0.64 8.77
N GLY A 46 16.32 -1.62 8.81
CA GLY A 46 15.65 -2.02 10.03
C GLY A 46 15.12 -3.44 9.92
N MET A 47 14.97 -4.07 11.08
CA MET A 47 14.33 -5.37 11.19
C MET A 47 13.55 -5.48 12.49
N ALA A 48 12.51 -6.28 12.47
CA ALA A 48 11.79 -6.75 13.65
C ALA A 48 11.57 -8.26 13.54
N PHE A 49 11.68 -8.95 14.67
CA PHE A 49 11.57 -10.40 14.75
C PHE A 49 10.58 -10.74 15.86
N ASN A 50 9.53 -11.48 15.55
CA ASN A 50 8.48 -11.81 16.50
C ASN A 50 7.90 -13.21 16.29
N VAL A 51 7.13 -13.66 17.26
CA VAL A 51 6.37 -14.89 17.15
C VAL A 51 5.22 -14.71 16.17
N PRO A 52 4.97 -15.67 15.26
CA PRO A 52 3.90 -15.57 14.27
C PRO A 52 2.53 -15.27 14.88
N ALA A 53 1.70 -14.56 14.15
CA ALA A 53 0.37 -14.11 14.53
C ALA A 53 0.28 -13.24 15.80
N THR A 54 1.42 -12.87 16.40
CA THR A 54 1.43 -12.00 17.58
C THR A 54 2.45 -10.87 17.40
N GLY A 55 2.03 -9.63 17.57
CA GLY A 55 2.95 -8.50 17.68
C GLY A 55 3.61 -8.03 16.37
N LEU A 56 3.14 -8.46 15.18
CA LEU A 56 3.68 -8.00 13.89
C LEU A 56 3.66 -6.48 13.78
N ILE A 57 2.52 -5.84 14.06
CA ILE A 57 2.33 -4.40 13.93
C ILE A 57 3.19 -3.61 14.93
N PRO A 58 3.13 -3.87 16.26
CA PRO A 58 4.02 -3.18 17.20
C PRO A 58 5.50 -3.40 16.91
N ALA A 59 5.90 -4.59 16.45
CA ALA A 59 7.29 -4.86 16.10
C ALA A 59 7.74 -4.03 14.89
N ALA A 60 6.90 -3.89 13.87
CA ALA A 60 7.16 -3.06 12.70
C ALA A 60 7.27 -1.58 13.09
N VAL A 61 6.30 -1.04 13.85
CA VAL A 61 6.34 0.36 14.34
C VAL A 61 7.61 0.61 15.17
N GLY A 62 7.95 -0.28 16.09
CA GLY A 62 9.18 -0.18 16.87
C GLY A 62 10.46 -0.22 15.99
N ALA A 63 10.44 -0.89 14.85
CA ALA A 63 11.54 -0.83 13.88
C ALA A 63 11.64 0.54 13.22
N TYR A 64 10.51 1.15 12.80
CA TYR A 64 10.48 2.52 12.27
C TYR A 64 10.94 3.56 13.29
N GLU A 65 10.55 3.44 14.56
CA GLU A 65 11.03 4.29 15.64
C GLU A 65 12.56 4.23 15.81
N ARG A 66 13.14 3.02 15.74
CA ARG A 66 14.59 2.85 15.81
C ARG A 66 15.30 3.50 14.64
N ILE A 67 14.75 3.36 13.42
CA ILE A 67 15.26 4.01 12.21
C ILE A 67 15.21 5.54 12.36
N ALA A 68 14.10 6.08 12.84
CA ALA A 68 13.93 7.52 13.06
C ALA A 68 14.94 8.06 14.08
N ARG A 69 15.17 7.33 15.19
CA ARG A 69 16.19 7.67 16.20
C ARG A 69 17.62 7.61 15.68
N SER A 70 17.88 6.76 14.69
CA SER A 70 19.19 6.67 14.04
C SER A 70 19.46 7.77 13.03
N GLY A 71 18.53 8.73 12.86
CA GLY A 71 18.70 9.88 11.97
C GLY A 71 18.57 9.57 10.48
N HIS A 72 18.04 8.41 10.11
CA HIS A 72 17.78 8.12 8.69
C HIS A 72 16.71 9.06 8.14
N PRO A 73 16.86 9.49 6.87
CA PRO A 73 15.84 10.29 6.21
C PRO A 73 14.49 9.58 6.22
N LYS A 74 13.45 10.33 6.51
CA LYS A 74 12.06 9.88 6.47
C LYS A 74 11.57 9.91 5.02
N GLY A 75 10.55 9.14 4.72
CA GLY A 75 9.97 9.07 3.40
C GLY A 75 8.70 8.24 3.41
N ARG A 76 8.51 7.40 2.40
CA ARG A 76 7.34 6.54 2.30
C ARG A 76 7.51 5.25 3.10
N ALA A 77 6.44 4.82 3.74
CA ALA A 77 6.29 3.50 4.34
C ALA A 77 5.33 2.70 3.45
N THR A 78 5.91 1.84 2.62
CA THR A 78 5.17 0.94 1.72
C THR A 78 5.27 -0.48 2.26
N GLY A 79 4.14 -1.17 2.32
CA GLY A 79 4.08 -2.54 2.81
C GLY A 79 3.00 -3.35 2.09
N ASP A 80 2.92 -4.63 2.42
CA ASP A 80 1.82 -5.45 1.98
C ASP A 80 0.55 -5.20 2.82
N ARG A 81 -0.54 -5.87 2.44
CA ARG A 81 -1.84 -5.75 3.11
C ARG A 81 -1.85 -6.34 4.54
N GLY A 82 -0.78 -7.02 4.95
CA GLY A 82 -0.61 -7.55 6.31
C GLY A 82 -0.32 -6.46 7.34
N TYR A 83 0.26 -5.34 6.89
CA TYR A 83 0.56 -4.20 7.75
C TYR A 83 -0.57 -3.16 7.75
N ALA A 84 -0.50 -2.13 6.92
CA ALA A 84 -1.42 -0.99 6.96
C ALA A 84 -2.90 -1.39 6.81
N ALA A 85 -3.24 -2.26 5.86
CA ALA A 85 -4.61 -2.67 5.62
C ALA A 85 -5.21 -3.56 6.73
N ALA A 86 -4.36 -4.24 7.53
CA ALA A 86 -4.79 -5.10 8.63
C ALA A 86 -4.84 -4.38 9.98
N ALA A 87 -3.99 -3.36 10.18
CA ALA A 87 -3.83 -2.65 11.45
C ALA A 87 -5.01 -1.74 11.77
N LYS A 88 -5.16 -1.38 13.05
CA LYS A 88 -5.94 -0.22 13.48
C LYS A 88 -5.13 1.05 13.26
N ALA A 89 -5.81 2.17 13.05
CA ALA A 89 -5.14 3.45 12.78
C ALA A 89 -4.19 3.87 13.91
N GLU A 90 -4.60 3.65 15.15
CA GLU A 90 -3.84 3.98 16.35
C GLU A 90 -2.58 3.13 16.51
N ASP A 91 -2.59 1.91 15.97
CA ASP A 91 -1.50 0.95 16.15
C ASP A 91 -0.42 1.06 15.06
N TYR A 92 -0.73 1.66 13.90
CA TYR A 92 0.20 1.73 12.77
C TYR A 92 0.22 3.07 12.05
N GLN A 93 -0.91 3.51 11.49
CA GLN A 93 -0.95 4.67 10.59
C GLN A 93 -0.63 5.98 11.32
N LEU A 94 -1.23 6.21 12.48
CA LEU A 94 -0.97 7.42 13.25
C LEU A 94 0.48 7.47 13.79
N PRO A 95 1.01 6.41 14.43
CA PRO A 95 2.41 6.40 14.85
C PRO A 95 3.41 6.64 13.71
N LEU A 96 3.20 6.05 12.52
CA LEU A 96 4.09 6.31 11.40
C LEU A 96 4.04 7.75 10.90
N ARG A 97 2.84 8.36 10.86
CA ARG A 97 2.68 9.78 10.50
C ARG A 97 3.32 10.70 11.53
N GLU A 98 3.19 10.41 12.81
CA GLU A 98 3.88 11.15 13.88
C GLU A 98 5.41 11.08 13.74
N LEU A 99 5.94 9.95 13.30
CA LEU A 99 7.34 9.81 12.94
C LEU A 99 7.70 10.55 11.64
N GLY A 100 6.71 11.02 10.87
CA GLY A 100 6.86 11.76 9.61
C GLY A 100 7.01 10.89 8.38
N TYR A 101 6.45 9.67 8.39
CA TYR A 101 6.36 8.82 7.21
C TYR A 101 5.03 9.03 6.46
N GLU A 102 5.11 9.04 5.13
CA GLU A 102 3.96 8.94 4.23
C GLU A 102 3.57 7.47 4.05
N ILE A 103 2.28 7.16 4.09
CA ILE A 103 1.81 5.79 3.90
C ILE A 103 1.40 5.57 2.44
N VAL A 104 1.93 4.51 1.83
CA VAL A 104 1.53 4.05 0.50
C VAL A 104 1.20 2.56 0.60
N THR A 105 -0.07 2.23 0.41
CA THR A 105 -0.55 0.85 0.59
C THR A 105 -1.61 0.48 -0.43
N ASP A 106 -1.77 -0.82 -0.69
CA ASP A 106 -2.90 -1.38 -1.42
C ASP A 106 -4.00 -1.79 -0.44
N TYR A 107 -5.25 -1.79 -0.90
CA TYR A 107 -6.42 -2.12 -0.10
C TYR A 107 -6.88 -3.56 -0.31
N LYS A 108 -7.50 -4.13 0.73
CA LYS A 108 -8.27 -5.36 0.61
C LYS A 108 -9.55 -5.10 -0.17
N SER A 109 -10.14 -6.16 -0.72
CA SER A 109 -11.36 -6.04 -1.54
C SER A 109 -12.55 -5.40 -0.81
N ASP A 110 -12.64 -5.64 0.49
CA ASP A 110 -13.65 -5.07 1.39
C ASP A 110 -13.41 -3.60 1.76
N GLN A 111 -12.19 -3.09 1.53
CA GLN A 111 -11.79 -1.69 1.79
C GLN A 111 -11.90 -0.79 0.56
N LEU A 112 -12.32 -1.33 -0.59
CA LEU A 112 -12.50 -0.55 -1.80
C LEU A 112 -13.85 0.17 -1.82
N GLY A 113 -13.90 1.28 -2.57
CA GLY A 113 -15.09 2.13 -2.67
C GLY A 113 -15.37 2.88 -1.38
N LEU A 114 -16.65 3.07 -1.05
CA LEU A 114 -17.09 3.80 0.15
C LEU A 114 -16.66 3.07 1.42
N ASP A 115 -15.97 3.78 2.31
CA ASP A 115 -15.77 3.39 3.71
C ASP A 115 -16.82 4.09 4.60
N ASN A 116 -17.75 3.31 5.12
CA ASN A 116 -18.83 3.82 5.98
C ASN A 116 -18.32 4.31 7.34
N SER A 117 -17.15 3.87 7.78
CA SER A 117 -16.56 4.23 9.07
C SER A 117 -15.59 5.41 9.00
N GLY A 118 -15.10 5.72 7.80
CA GLY A 118 -14.08 6.74 7.59
C GLY A 118 -14.62 8.14 7.31
N GLY A 119 -15.92 8.28 7.09
CA GLY A 119 -16.56 9.58 6.87
C GLY A 119 -16.55 10.46 8.12
N TYR A 120 -16.53 11.79 7.93
CA TYR A 120 -16.58 12.75 9.02
C TYR A 120 -17.30 14.03 8.60
N ALA A 121 -18.14 14.56 9.49
CA ALA A 121 -18.86 15.84 9.30
C ALA A 121 -19.68 15.92 7.99
N GLY A 122 -20.19 14.78 7.52
CA GLY A 122 -20.92 14.64 6.26
C GLY A 122 -20.07 14.40 5.02
N ALA A 123 -18.75 14.49 5.10
CA ALA A 123 -17.88 14.04 4.02
C ALA A 123 -17.82 12.51 4.00
N ILE A 124 -17.75 11.93 2.81
CA ILE A 124 -17.55 10.49 2.61
C ILE A 124 -16.06 10.17 2.46
N GLN A 125 -15.65 8.98 2.88
CA GLN A 125 -14.31 8.46 2.55
C GLN A 125 -14.40 7.39 1.47
N VAL A 126 -13.60 7.56 0.41
CA VAL A 126 -13.50 6.58 -0.67
C VAL A 126 -12.03 6.29 -0.93
N GLU A 127 -11.64 5.03 -0.74
CA GLU A 127 -10.28 4.56 -0.99
C GLU A 127 -9.21 5.52 -0.44
N GLY A 128 -9.40 5.91 0.83
CA GLY A 128 -8.44 6.66 1.64
C GLY A 128 -8.53 8.18 1.60
N ALA A 129 -9.23 8.77 0.64
CA ALA A 129 -9.42 10.22 0.57
C ALA A 129 -10.85 10.62 0.96
N HIS A 130 -11.01 11.85 1.47
CA HIS A 130 -12.33 12.40 1.79
C HIS A 130 -12.88 13.20 0.60
N TYR A 131 -14.16 12.98 0.33
CA TYR A 131 -14.86 13.57 -0.80
C TYR A 131 -16.20 14.22 -0.38
N CYS A 132 -16.68 15.09 -1.25
CA CYS A 132 -18.03 15.63 -1.18
C CYS A 132 -19.06 14.48 -1.18
N PRO A 133 -20.09 14.53 -0.31
CA PRO A 133 -21.13 13.49 -0.28
C PRO A 133 -21.95 13.39 -1.58
N ALA A 134 -21.91 14.44 -2.42
CA ALA A 134 -22.55 14.45 -3.74
C ALA A 134 -21.66 13.87 -4.85
N MET A 135 -20.53 13.23 -4.52
CA MET A 135 -19.71 12.54 -5.52
C MET A 135 -20.53 11.44 -6.21
N PRO A 136 -20.55 11.37 -7.55
CA PRO A 136 -21.31 10.37 -8.28
C PRO A 136 -20.96 8.93 -7.88
N GLU A 137 -21.99 8.07 -7.78
CA GLU A 137 -21.81 6.67 -7.40
C GLU A 137 -20.85 5.90 -8.33
N GLY A 138 -20.82 6.25 -9.62
CA GLY A 138 -19.87 5.69 -10.58
C GLY A 138 -18.41 5.94 -10.19
N LEU A 139 -18.10 7.14 -9.64
CA LEU A 139 -16.78 7.47 -9.14
C LEU A 139 -16.47 6.75 -7.82
N ILE A 140 -17.47 6.63 -6.93
CA ILE A 140 -17.32 5.91 -5.65
C ILE A 140 -16.97 4.45 -5.89
N ASN A 141 -17.69 3.79 -6.79
CA ASN A 141 -17.58 2.35 -7.03
C ASN A 141 -16.65 1.98 -8.20
N ALA A 142 -15.90 2.93 -8.76
CA ALA A 142 -15.08 2.72 -9.96
C ALA A 142 -14.16 1.48 -9.83
N THR A 143 -13.39 1.35 -8.75
CA THR A 143 -12.47 0.23 -8.55
C THR A 143 -13.20 -1.10 -8.30
N LYS A 144 -14.30 -1.08 -7.56
CA LYS A 144 -15.14 -2.27 -7.37
C LYS A 144 -15.72 -2.77 -8.70
N ASN A 145 -16.21 -1.84 -9.53
CA ASN A 145 -16.79 -2.16 -10.83
C ASN A 145 -15.74 -2.71 -11.80
N ALA A 146 -14.54 -2.12 -11.83
CA ALA A 146 -13.44 -2.61 -12.63
C ALA A 146 -12.99 -4.02 -12.20
N ARG A 147 -12.83 -4.25 -10.90
CA ARG A 147 -12.48 -5.59 -10.37
C ARG A 147 -13.57 -6.64 -10.62
N ALA A 148 -14.82 -6.22 -10.69
CA ALA A 148 -15.95 -7.08 -11.06
C ALA A 148 -16.11 -7.26 -12.57
N GLY A 149 -15.28 -6.63 -13.40
CA GLY A 149 -15.37 -6.69 -14.86
C GLY A 149 -16.59 -5.96 -15.45
N LYS A 150 -17.21 -5.05 -14.68
CA LYS A 150 -18.37 -4.27 -15.14
C LYS A 150 -17.98 -3.09 -16.01
N ILE A 151 -16.77 -2.59 -15.87
CA ILE A 151 -16.17 -1.52 -16.65
C ILE A 151 -14.77 -1.92 -17.09
N THR A 152 -14.31 -1.35 -18.19
CA THR A 152 -12.94 -1.52 -18.68
C THR A 152 -11.92 -0.79 -17.81
N ASN A 153 -10.64 -1.12 -17.98
CA ASN A 153 -9.58 -0.39 -17.28
C ASN A 153 -9.40 1.04 -17.78
N GLY A 154 -9.70 1.31 -19.05
CA GLY A 154 -9.74 2.67 -19.59
C GLY A 154 -10.79 3.51 -18.86
N GLU A 155 -12.04 3.04 -18.85
CA GLU A 155 -13.14 3.69 -18.11
C GLU A 155 -12.82 3.85 -16.61
N TRP A 156 -12.22 2.84 -15.98
CA TRP A 156 -11.78 2.94 -14.59
C TRP A 156 -10.79 4.09 -14.39
N ARG A 157 -9.81 4.23 -15.27
CA ARG A 157 -8.81 5.30 -15.19
C ARG A 157 -9.46 6.67 -15.33
N ASP A 158 -10.33 6.84 -16.30
CA ASP A 158 -11.06 8.08 -16.52
C ASP A 158 -11.90 8.47 -15.30
N LEU A 159 -12.51 7.49 -14.63
CA LEU A 159 -13.26 7.73 -13.39
C LEU A 159 -12.34 8.08 -12.21
N ILE A 160 -11.17 7.44 -12.07
CA ILE A 160 -10.19 7.79 -11.04
C ILE A 160 -9.68 9.21 -11.24
N ASP A 161 -9.40 9.61 -12.48
CA ASP A 161 -8.88 10.94 -12.82
C ASP A 161 -9.92 12.07 -12.60
N GLN A 162 -11.22 11.74 -12.54
CA GLN A 162 -12.28 12.69 -12.20
C GLN A 162 -12.49 12.88 -10.69
N ARG A 163 -12.07 11.93 -9.84
CA ARG A 163 -12.25 12.00 -8.37
C ARG A 163 -11.69 13.26 -7.72
N PRO A 164 -10.55 13.82 -8.13
CA PRO A 164 -9.99 15.05 -7.55
C PRO A 164 -10.96 16.23 -7.57
N ASN A 165 -11.87 16.30 -8.55
CA ASN A 165 -12.86 17.38 -8.62
C ASN A 165 -13.78 17.40 -7.38
N TYR A 166 -14.05 16.24 -6.79
CA TYR A 166 -14.93 16.09 -5.64
C TYR A 166 -14.18 15.97 -4.32
N GLN A 167 -12.83 15.95 -4.33
CA GLN A 167 -12.01 15.75 -3.15
C GLN A 167 -12.03 16.97 -2.23
N LEU A 168 -12.18 16.75 -0.93
CA LEU A 168 -11.98 17.79 0.06
C LEU A 168 -10.51 18.23 0.06
N ARG A 169 -10.30 19.52 0.23
CA ARG A 169 -8.96 20.10 0.20
C ARG A 169 -8.55 20.62 1.58
N PRO A 170 -7.29 20.40 2.01
CA PRO A 170 -6.78 21.05 3.21
C PRO A 170 -6.76 22.57 3.01
N LYS A 171 -7.30 23.32 3.97
CA LYS A 171 -7.26 24.79 3.97
C LYS A 171 -5.89 25.30 4.43
N GLU A 172 -5.33 24.64 5.40
CA GLU A 172 -4.07 24.97 6.06
C GLU A 172 -3.45 23.68 6.61
N LYS A 173 -2.23 23.73 7.12
CA LYS A 173 -1.57 22.57 7.73
C LYS A 173 -2.34 22.10 8.98
N ALA A 174 -2.19 20.81 9.30
CA ALA A 174 -2.73 20.28 10.55
C ALA A 174 -2.11 20.98 11.77
N ASP A 175 -2.91 21.12 12.83
CA ASP A 175 -2.46 21.68 14.10
C ASP A 175 -1.59 20.67 14.89
N GLU A 176 -1.07 21.11 16.05
CA GLU A 176 -0.24 20.27 16.94
C GLU A 176 -0.93 18.99 17.43
N LYS A 177 -2.28 18.94 17.39
CA LYS A 177 -3.07 17.76 17.71
C LYS A 177 -3.42 16.92 16.47
N GLY A 178 -2.84 17.23 15.33
CA GLY A 178 -3.08 16.57 14.05
C GLY A 178 -4.47 16.86 13.45
N ARG A 179 -5.19 17.89 13.92
CA ARG A 179 -6.48 18.25 13.35
C ARG A 179 -6.26 19.03 12.07
N GLN A 180 -6.88 18.56 10.98
CA GLN A 180 -6.74 19.11 9.64
C GLN A 180 -8.00 19.88 9.23
N PRO A 181 -7.93 21.22 9.03
CA PRO A 181 -9.02 21.96 8.45
C PRO A 181 -9.24 21.60 6.98
N MET A 182 -10.42 21.05 6.66
CA MET A 182 -10.80 20.58 5.33
C MET A 182 -11.89 21.47 4.74
N MET A 183 -11.74 21.79 3.44
CA MET A 183 -12.69 22.62 2.68
C MET A 183 -13.49 21.76 1.69
N CYS A 184 -14.76 22.11 1.56
CA CYS A 184 -15.60 21.61 0.48
C CYS A 184 -14.99 21.96 -0.90
N PRO A 185 -15.03 21.04 -1.90
CA PRO A 185 -14.48 21.30 -3.23
C PRO A 185 -15.18 22.43 -4.00
N ALA A 186 -16.41 22.83 -3.60
CA ALA A 186 -17.12 23.96 -4.20
C ALA A 186 -16.77 25.31 -3.56
N ARG A 187 -15.81 25.40 -2.63
CA ARG A 187 -15.54 26.61 -1.85
C ARG A 187 -14.13 27.13 -2.04
N GLY A 188 -13.98 28.46 -1.94
CA GLY A 188 -12.70 29.16 -1.96
C GLY A 188 -12.04 29.24 -3.34
N PRO A 189 -10.86 29.90 -3.44
CA PRO A 189 -10.24 30.23 -4.72
C PRO A 189 -9.76 29.02 -5.53
N GLY A 190 -9.68 27.87 -4.91
CA GLY A 190 -9.32 26.61 -5.61
C GLY A 190 -10.53 25.68 -5.78
N ALA A 191 -11.75 26.21 -5.83
CA ALA A 191 -12.93 25.40 -6.08
C ALA A 191 -12.82 24.65 -7.40
N THR A 192 -13.36 23.43 -7.44
CA THR A 192 -13.27 22.52 -8.58
C THR A 192 -14.63 22.12 -9.13
N VAL A 193 -15.70 22.41 -8.38
CA VAL A 193 -17.08 22.07 -8.76
C VAL A 193 -18.03 23.22 -8.43
N ASN A 194 -19.08 23.36 -9.23
CA ASN A 194 -20.25 24.19 -8.93
C ASN A 194 -21.20 23.40 -8.03
N CYS A 195 -21.71 24.01 -6.97
CA CYS A 195 -22.65 23.36 -6.05
C CYS A 195 -23.84 24.27 -5.76
N PRO A 196 -25.08 23.82 -6.07
CA PRO A 196 -26.28 24.62 -5.83
C PRO A 196 -26.46 25.07 -4.37
N ILE A 197 -25.98 24.27 -3.40
CA ILE A 197 -26.02 24.65 -1.97
C ILE A 197 -25.11 25.86 -1.73
N VAL A 198 -23.90 25.87 -2.32
CA VAL A 198 -22.95 26.96 -2.15
C VAL A 198 -23.42 28.21 -2.89
N GLU A 199 -23.96 28.05 -4.09
CA GLU A 199 -24.53 29.14 -4.89
C GLU A 199 -25.70 29.81 -4.17
N ALA A 200 -26.62 29.02 -3.60
CA ALA A 200 -27.71 29.54 -2.77
C ALA A 200 -27.24 30.30 -1.52
N MET A 201 -26.12 29.86 -0.92
CA MET A 201 -25.56 30.52 0.29
C MET A 201 -24.78 31.79 -0.03
N THR A 202 -24.16 31.89 -1.22
CA THR A 202 -23.25 32.97 -1.59
C THR A 202 -23.93 33.98 -2.52
N GLY A 203 -24.98 33.59 -3.23
CA GLY A 203 -25.61 34.37 -4.31
C GLY A 203 -24.73 34.48 -5.57
N VAL A 204 -23.68 33.66 -5.69
CA VAL A 204 -22.73 33.68 -6.83
C VAL A 204 -22.79 32.33 -7.55
N GLU A 205 -23.05 32.36 -8.85
CA GLU A 205 -22.96 31.18 -9.70
C GLU A 205 -21.49 30.75 -9.88
N GLY A 206 -21.26 29.44 -9.89
CA GLY A 206 -19.93 28.89 -10.10
C GLY A 206 -19.58 28.82 -11.60
N GLU A 207 -18.31 29.03 -11.94
CA GLU A 207 -17.80 29.05 -13.31
C GLU A 207 -16.96 27.78 -13.65
N HIS A 208 -17.14 26.68 -12.89
CA HIS A 208 -16.35 25.45 -13.07
C HIS A 208 -17.01 24.49 -14.09
N ASN A 209 -16.18 23.68 -14.74
CA ASN A 209 -16.65 22.72 -15.73
C ASN A 209 -17.47 21.55 -15.15
N THR A 210 -17.36 21.30 -13.86
CA THR A 210 -18.07 20.22 -13.17
C THR A 210 -19.16 20.78 -12.28
N THR A 211 -20.40 20.35 -12.48
CA THR A 211 -21.54 20.78 -11.68
C THR A 211 -22.10 19.61 -10.88
N ILE A 212 -22.46 19.85 -9.61
CA ILE A 212 -23.14 18.88 -8.75
C ILE A 212 -24.63 18.97 -9.06
N TYR A 213 -25.18 17.93 -9.72
CA TYR A 213 -26.61 17.87 -10.09
C TYR A 213 -27.49 17.34 -8.96
N ASN A 214 -26.97 16.47 -8.10
CA ASN A 214 -27.70 15.85 -7.01
C ASN A 214 -27.05 16.19 -5.66
N PRO A 215 -27.19 17.42 -5.16
CA PRO A 215 -26.68 17.79 -3.84
C PRO A 215 -27.47 17.06 -2.75
N PRO A 216 -26.89 16.86 -1.55
CA PRO A 216 -27.63 16.34 -0.39
C PRO A 216 -28.85 17.22 -0.08
N SER A 217 -29.97 16.59 0.28
CA SER A 217 -31.16 17.31 0.76
C SER A 217 -30.84 18.08 2.06
N GLU A 218 -31.66 19.06 2.42
CA GLU A 218 -31.43 19.85 3.67
C GLU A 218 -31.25 18.97 4.91
N LYS A 219 -31.95 17.84 4.97
CA LYS A 219 -31.85 16.89 6.10
C LYS A 219 -30.55 16.11 6.13
N GLU A 220 -29.95 15.87 4.96
CA GLU A 220 -28.70 15.13 4.79
C GLU A 220 -27.45 16.03 4.83
N GLN A 221 -27.66 17.36 4.76
CA GLN A 221 -26.54 18.30 4.86
C GLN A 221 -25.99 18.33 6.27
N ASP A 222 -24.69 18.06 6.39
CA ASP A 222 -23.92 18.15 7.63
C ASP A 222 -22.88 19.29 7.54
N ALA A 223 -22.02 19.37 8.52
CA ALA A 223 -21.09 20.48 8.71
C ALA A 223 -20.29 20.84 7.46
N ILE A 224 -19.86 19.86 6.65
CA ILE A 224 -19.06 20.12 5.43
C ILE A 224 -19.87 20.90 4.37
N CYS A 225 -21.19 20.70 4.29
CA CYS A 225 -22.08 21.40 3.36
C CYS A 225 -22.54 22.76 3.92
N ARG A 226 -22.75 22.86 5.24
CA ARG A 226 -23.30 24.05 5.91
C ARG A 226 -22.24 25.06 6.31
N ASN A 227 -20.98 24.64 6.45
CA ASN A 227 -19.89 25.53 6.87
C ASN A 227 -19.48 26.49 5.76
N HIS A 228 -19.25 27.75 6.09
CA HIS A 228 -18.83 28.77 5.12
C HIS A 228 -17.35 28.70 4.74
N GLN A 229 -16.49 28.08 5.54
CA GLN A 229 -15.05 28.05 5.29
C GLN A 229 -14.48 26.64 5.27
N SER A 230 -14.31 26.02 6.42
CA SER A 230 -13.71 24.71 6.59
C SER A 230 -14.24 24.00 7.81
N VAL A 231 -14.11 22.68 7.85
CA VAL A 231 -14.41 21.85 9.01
C VAL A 231 -13.12 21.19 9.47
N SER A 232 -12.85 21.21 10.77
CA SER A 232 -11.65 20.62 11.35
C SER A 232 -11.85 19.12 11.55
N PHE A 233 -11.10 18.31 10.82
CA PHE A 233 -11.10 16.85 10.90
C PHE A 233 -10.08 16.41 11.94
N PRO A 234 -10.44 15.57 12.91
CA PRO A 234 -9.49 15.01 13.85
C PRO A 234 -8.54 14.03 13.13
N ALA A 235 -7.32 13.86 13.64
CA ALA A 235 -6.30 12.99 13.06
C ALA A 235 -6.77 11.55 12.81
N ILE A 236 -7.71 11.06 13.66
CA ILE A 236 -8.27 9.71 13.55
C ILE A 236 -9.31 9.56 12.44
N ALA A 237 -9.93 10.67 11.96
CA ALA A 237 -10.97 10.58 10.95
C ALA A 237 -10.43 9.99 9.65
N GLY A 238 -10.92 8.81 9.31
CA GLY A 238 -10.48 8.07 8.12
C GLY A 238 -9.02 7.61 8.11
N ALA A 239 -8.29 7.77 9.22
CA ALA A 239 -6.84 7.56 9.28
C ALA A 239 -6.40 6.15 8.87
N LYS A 240 -7.24 5.12 9.07
CA LYS A 240 -6.94 3.73 8.72
C LYS A 240 -6.66 3.53 7.24
N LEU A 241 -7.46 4.16 6.38
CA LEU A 241 -7.35 4.04 4.93
C LEU A 241 -6.67 5.25 4.29
N ALA A 242 -6.51 6.34 5.03
CA ALA A 242 -5.87 7.53 4.48
C ALA A 242 -4.45 7.23 3.99
N GLN A 243 -4.10 7.76 2.84
CA GLN A 243 -2.75 7.78 2.30
C GLN A 243 -2.53 9.07 1.51
N GLU A 244 -1.28 9.47 1.37
CA GLU A 244 -0.90 10.78 0.84
C GLU A 244 -1.10 10.87 -0.68
N LYS A 245 -0.99 9.72 -1.38
CA LYS A 245 -1.25 9.64 -2.81
C LYS A 245 -2.64 9.06 -3.07
N GLN A 246 -3.36 9.66 -4.00
CA GLN A 246 -4.68 9.15 -4.39
C GLN A 246 -4.56 7.72 -4.91
N PHE A 247 -5.27 6.78 -4.27
CA PHE A 247 -5.30 5.40 -4.68
C PHE A 247 -5.78 5.24 -6.12
N GLY A 248 -5.07 4.43 -6.89
CA GLY A 248 -5.38 4.17 -8.29
C GLY A 248 -4.86 5.23 -9.26
N SER A 249 -4.39 6.39 -8.78
CA SER A 249 -3.74 7.38 -9.65
C SER A 249 -2.45 6.83 -10.27
N ARG A 250 -2.02 7.42 -11.37
CA ARG A 250 -0.77 7.04 -12.04
C ARG A 250 0.44 7.22 -11.11
N GLU A 251 0.44 8.28 -10.32
CA GLU A 251 1.50 8.54 -9.36
C GLU A 251 1.56 7.47 -8.26
N TRP A 252 0.42 7.12 -7.66
CA TRP A 252 0.33 6.06 -6.67
C TRP A 252 0.80 4.73 -7.25
N GLN A 253 0.33 4.38 -8.44
CA GLN A 253 0.68 3.11 -9.08
C GLN A 253 2.19 3.01 -9.34
N THR A 254 2.81 4.05 -9.89
CA THR A 254 4.25 4.07 -10.16
C THR A 254 5.06 3.93 -8.86
N THR A 255 4.67 4.68 -7.83
CA THR A 255 5.31 4.66 -6.52
C THR A 255 5.16 3.29 -5.85
N TYR A 256 3.94 2.81 -5.71
CA TYR A 256 3.66 1.54 -5.04
C TYR A 256 4.35 0.37 -5.73
N ARG A 257 4.33 0.31 -7.07
CA ARG A 257 5.00 -0.75 -7.83
C ARG A 257 6.51 -0.72 -7.66
N SER A 258 7.13 0.45 -7.73
CA SER A 258 8.58 0.61 -7.53
C SER A 258 9.00 0.15 -6.13
N ASP A 259 8.29 0.59 -5.11
CA ASP A 259 8.59 0.24 -3.73
C ASP A 259 8.36 -1.27 -3.49
N ARG A 260 7.26 -1.84 -3.99
CA ARG A 260 6.98 -3.28 -3.90
C ARG A 260 8.04 -4.13 -4.59
N ASN A 261 8.45 -3.76 -5.80
CA ASN A 261 9.53 -4.48 -6.50
C ASN A 261 10.83 -4.46 -5.70
N THR A 262 11.15 -3.35 -5.03
CA THR A 262 12.34 -3.24 -4.17
C THR A 262 12.22 -4.14 -2.94
N ILE A 263 11.06 -4.18 -2.29
CA ILE A 263 10.79 -5.04 -1.13
C ILE A 263 10.87 -6.52 -1.52
N GLU A 264 10.20 -6.90 -2.60
CA GLU A 264 10.21 -8.29 -3.10
C GLU A 264 11.61 -8.72 -3.54
N GLY A 265 12.35 -7.86 -4.23
CA GLY A 265 13.75 -8.11 -4.60
C GLY A 265 14.67 -8.25 -3.39
N GLY A 266 14.45 -7.47 -2.33
CA GLY A 266 15.19 -7.59 -1.08
C GLY A 266 14.87 -8.87 -0.32
N ASN A 267 13.59 -9.25 -0.26
CA ASN A 267 13.17 -10.51 0.34
C ASN A 267 13.72 -11.71 -0.43
N ALA A 268 13.64 -11.69 -1.76
CA ALA A 268 14.22 -12.73 -2.62
C ALA A 268 15.74 -12.84 -2.41
N TYR A 269 16.45 -11.71 -2.27
CA TYR A 269 17.89 -11.70 -2.00
C TYR A 269 18.23 -12.39 -0.67
N MET A 270 17.46 -12.16 0.40
CA MET A 270 17.67 -12.79 1.70
C MET A 270 17.38 -14.31 1.67
N LYS A 271 16.46 -14.75 0.82
CA LYS A 271 16.05 -16.16 0.69
C LYS A 271 16.97 -16.95 -0.25
N ASP A 272 17.71 -16.27 -1.14
CA ASP A 272 18.55 -16.87 -2.20
C ASP A 272 19.58 -17.83 -1.60
N GLU A 273 19.58 -19.07 -2.11
CA GLU A 273 20.46 -20.15 -1.65
C GLU A 273 21.95 -19.87 -1.88
N SER A 274 22.27 -19.04 -2.87
CA SER A 274 23.65 -18.60 -3.15
C SER A 274 24.12 -17.45 -2.25
N LYS A 275 23.23 -16.88 -1.43
CA LYS A 275 23.49 -15.70 -0.58
C LYS A 275 23.23 -16.00 0.89
N GLU A 276 22.16 -15.42 1.47
CA GLU A 276 21.93 -15.47 2.91
C GLU A 276 21.13 -16.70 3.35
N GLN A 277 20.39 -17.35 2.44
CA GLN A 277 19.63 -18.57 2.69
C GLN A 277 18.71 -18.49 3.91
N LEU A 278 18.02 -17.39 4.04
CA LEU A 278 17.22 -17.07 5.23
C LEU A 278 16.17 -18.14 5.58
N GLU A 279 15.65 -18.88 4.60
CA GLU A 279 14.65 -19.95 4.80
C GLU A 279 15.27 -21.33 5.05
N SER A 280 16.59 -21.49 4.95
CA SER A 280 17.25 -22.77 5.14
C SER A 280 17.31 -23.17 6.62
N ALA A 281 16.38 -24.01 7.05
CA ALA A 281 16.30 -24.51 8.43
C ALA A 281 17.57 -25.25 8.87
N GLY A 282 18.22 -25.99 7.94
CA GLY A 282 19.44 -26.75 8.20
C GLY A 282 20.65 -25.90 8.60
N ARG A 283 20.67 -24.64 8.19
CA ARG A 283 21.75 -23.70 8.53
C ARG A 283 21.47 -22.89 9.80
N ARG A 284 20.26 -22.94 10.36
CA ARG A 284 19.83 -22.14 11.50
C ARG A 284 19.34 -23.02 12.65
N ARG A 285 20.23 -23.88 13.13
CA ARG A 285 19.92 -24.84 14.20
C ARG A 285 19.90 -24.22 15.62
N MET A 286 20.00 -22.88 15.72
CA MET A 286 19.91 -22.18 17.00
C MET A 286 18.47 -22.14 17.49
N LYS A 287 18.28 -22.39 18.79
CA LYS A 287 16.94 -22.36 19.43
C LYS A 287 16.69 -21.03 20.12
N GLY A 288 15.43 -20.60 20.11
CA GLY A 288 14.96 -19.41 20.81
C GLY A 288 15.04 -18.14 19.98
N ILE A 289 14.11 -17.22 20.23
CA ILE A 289 13.91 -16.00 19.47
C ILE A 289 15.14 -15.08 19.52
N THR A 290 15.77 -14.96 20.70
CA THR A 290 16.95 -14.09 20.88
C THR A 290 18.11 -14.53 20.02
N ALA A 291 18.42 -15.83 20.02
CA ALA A 291 19.52 -16.38 19.23
C ALA A 291 19.23 -16.23 17.71
N GLN A 292 17.99 -16.49 17.28
CA GLN A 292 17.57 -16.30 15.90
C GLN A 292 17.62 -14.82 15.50
N THR A 293 17.22 -13.91 16.37
CA THR A 293 17.29 -12.46 16.10
C THR A 293 18.74 -12.01 15.86
N VAL A 294 19.68 -12.45 16.68
CA VAL A 294 21.11 -12.13 16.49
C VAL A 294 21.63 -12.69 15.17
N LEU A 295 21.33 -13.96 14.88
CA LEU A 295 21.77 -14.60 13.64
C LEU A 295 21.20 -13.89 12.42
N VAL A 296 19.89 -13.60 12.40
CA VAL A 296 19.27 -12.87 11.29
C VAL A 296 19.85 -11.47 11.15
N GLY A 297 20.16 -10.78 12.27
CA GLY A 297 20.85 -9.50 12.25
C GLY A 297 22.20 -9.58 11.55
N LEU A 298 23.00 -10.64 11.80
CA LEU A 298 24.28 -10.88 11.12
C LEU A 298 24.07 -11.16 9.61
N LEU A 299 23.03 -11.90 9.23
CA LEU A 299 22.69 -12.12 7.81
C LEU A 299 22.29 -10.82 7.12
N VAL A 300 21.55 -9.93 7.79
CA VAL A 300 21.21 -8.59 7.27
C VAL A 300 22.48 -7.76 7.05
N VAL A 301 23.42 -7.77 7.99
CA VAL A 301 24.73 -7.09 7.83
C VAL A 301 25.49 -7.66 6.65
N SER A 302 25.58 -8.99 6.53
CA SER A 302 26.24 -9.68 5.40
C SER A 302 25.61 -9.26 4.06
N ALA A 303 24.26 -9.28 3.96
CA ALA A 303 23.55 -8.86 2.76
C ALA A 303 23.86 -7.41 2.38
N ASN A 304 23.86 -6.51 3.34
CA ASN A 304 24.16 -5.09 3.12
C ASN A 304 25.60 -4.88 2.66
N LEU A 305 26.58 -5.57 3.28
CA LEU A 305 27.99 -5.50 2.88
C LEU A 305 28.18 -5.98 1.44
N ARG A 306 27.56 -7.10 1.05
CA ARG A 306 27.62 -7.60 -0.33
C ARG A 306 27.01 -6.62 -1.34
N LYS A 307 25.86 -5.98 -0.98
CA LYS A 307 25.23 -4.96 -1.82
C LYS A 307 26.13 -3.72 -1.97
N LEU A 308 26.73 -3.26 -0.87
CA LEU A 308 27.66 -2.14 -0.90
C LEU A 308 28.91 -2.46 -1.75
N GLN A 309 29.48 -3.66 -1.58
CA GLN A 309 30.61 -4.11 -2.38
C GLN A 309 30.26 -4.16 -3.87
N ALA A 310 29.12 -4.76 -4.24
CA ALA A 310 28.66 -4.80 -5.62
C ALA A 310 28.46 -3.41 -6.22
N THR A 311 27.93 -2.46 -5.42
CA THR A 311 27.77 -1.07 -5.84
C THR A 311 29.12 -0.38 -6.03
N ARG A 312 30.07 -0.59 -5.12
CA ARG A 312 31.43 -0.09 -5.25
C ARG A 312 32.13 -0.65 -6.49
N ASP A 313 32.05 -1.97 -6.68
CA ASP A 313 32.67 -2.64 -7.82
C ASP A 313 32.04 -2.19 -9.15
N ASP A 314 30.76 -1.88 -9.14
CA ASP A 314 30.08 -1.27 -10.27
C ASP A 314 30.50 0.18 -10.50
N TRP A 315 30.68 0.94 -9.43
CA TRP A 315 31.17 2.31 -9.49
C TRP A 315 32.60 2.40 -10.06
N LEU A 316 33.49 1.44 -9.68
CA LEU A 316 34.87 1.36 -10.13
C LEU A 316 35.04 0.89 -11.59
N LYS A 317 33.97 0.49 -12.27
CA LYS A 317 34.01 0.10 -13.70
C LYS A 317 34.12 1.29 -14.66
N SER A 318 34.01 2.52 -14.17
CA SER A 318 34.11 3.73 -14.95
C SER A 318 35.14 4.66 -14.31
N ASP A 319 35.99 5.25 -15.13
CA ASP A 319 37.07 6.11 -14.66
C ASP A 319 36.60 7.54 -14.41
N THR A 320 35.58 8.00 -15.12
CA THR A 320 35.02 9.36 -15.00
C THR A 320 33.60 9.38 -14.48
N ASP A 321 33.14 10.53 -14.00
CA ASP A 321 31.77 10.72 -13.54
C ASP A 321 30.78 10.69 -14.71
N GLU A 322 31.19 11.18 -15.87
CA GLU A 322 30.41 11.16 -17.11
C GLU A 322 30.12 9.72 -17.55
N GLU A 323 31.15 8.85 -17.59
CA GLU A 323 30.96 7.43 -17.92
C GLU A 323 30.06 6.70 -16.93
N ARG A 324 30.13 7.05 -15.62
CA ARG A 324 29.25 6.50 -14.60
C ARG A 324 27.82 6.91 -14.86
N GLU A 325 27.60 8.17 -15.16
CA GLU A 325 26.27 8.71 -15.45
C GLU A 325 25.66 8.04 -16.68
N GLU A 326 26.40 7.92 -17.78
CA GLU A 326 25.95 7.21 -18.98
C GLU A 326 25.56 5.76 -18.70
N ARG A 327 26.32 5.06 -17.84
CA ARG A 327 25.99 3.70 -17.42
C ARG A 327 24.72 3.63 -16.56
N TYR A 328 24.52 4.57 -15.66
CA TYR A 328 23.30 4.62 -14.86
C TYR A 328 22.08 4.96 -15.73
N GLU A 329 22.21 5.86 -16.67
CA GLU A 329 21.17 6.15 -17.64
C GLU A 329 20.86 4.94 -18.53
N ALA A 330 21.88 4.21 -18.99
CA ALA A 330 21.68 2.99 -19.76
C ALA A 330 20.94 1.92 -18.97
N LYS A 331 21.27 1.74 -17.68
CA LYS A 331 20.55 0.83 -16.79
C LYS A 331 19.11 1.28 -16.54
N SER A 332 18.89 2.59 -16.39
CA SER A 332 17.54 3.15 -16.24
C SER A 332 16.72 2.90 -17.49
N ARG A 333 17.26 3.23 -18.68
CA ARG A 333 16.60 2.96 -19.98
C ARG A 333 16.26 1.50 -20.16
N TYR A 334 17.16 0.59 -19.80
CA TYR A 334 16.90 -0.86 -19.87
C TYR A 334 15.76 -1.27 -18.92
N ARG A 335 15.76 -0.77 -17.70
CA ARG A 335 14.69 -1.04 -16.72
C ARG A 335 13.36 -0.49 -17.21
N ASP A 336 13.36 0.73 -17.75
CA ASP A 336 12.16 1.39 -18.25
C ASP A 336 11.61 0.68 -19.49
N ALA A 337 12.49 0.22 -20.39
CA ALA A 337 12.12 -0.61 -21.54
C ALA A 337 11.58 -1.99 -21.13
N ARG A 338 12.17 -2.61 -20.10
CA ARG A 338 11.65 -3.85 -19.51
C ARG A 338 10.29 -3.61 -18.87
N GLN A 339 10.15 -2.53 -18.09
CA GLN A 339 8.88 -2.17 -17.48
C GLN A 339 7.81 -1.90 -18.54
N ALA A 340 8.12 -1.16 -19.59
CA ALA A 340 7.22 -0.91 -20.70
C ALA A 340 6.82 -2.18 -21.47
N ARG A 341 7.72 -3.18 -21.53
CA ARG A 341 7.39 -4.50 -22.07
C ARG A 341 6.46 -5.28 -21.15
N ASP A 342 6.76 -5.27 -19.85
CA ASP A 342 5.94 -5.93 -18.83
C ASP A 342 4.57 -5.26 -18.72
N ASP A 343 4.49 -3.94 -18.90
CA ASP A 343 3.25 -3.18 -18.96
C ASP A 343 2.43 -3.47 -20.23
N ARG A 344 3.08 -3.80 -21.35
CA ARG A 344 2.39 -4.28 -22.55
C ARG A 344 1.88 -5.71 -22.39
N ALA A 345 2.64 -6.58 -21.75
CA ALA A 345 2.24 -7.96 -21.44
C ALA A 345 1.19 -8.00 -20.31
N ALA A 346 1.22 -7.02 -19.43
CA ALA A 346 0.31 -6.86 -18.31
C ALA A 346 0.04 -5.36 -18.09
N PRO A 347 -0.64 -4.70 -19.06
CA PRO A 347 -0.79 -3.26 -19.04
C PRO A 347 -1.46 -2.76 -17.77
N TRP A 348 -1.15 -1.53 -17.40
CA TRP A 348 -1.80 -0.79 -16.31
C TRP A 348 -3.33 -0.87 -16.40
N ASP A 349 -3.83 -0.90 -17.64
CA ASP A 349 -5.24 -1.04 -17.96
C ASP A 349 -5.85 -2.31 -17.37
N ASN A 350 -5.05 -3.33 -17.08
CA ASN A 350 -5.51 -4.60 -16.50
C ASN A 350 -5.32 -4.68 -14.97
N PHE A 351 -4.85 -3.61 -14.31
CA PHE A 351 -4.55 -3.62 -12.87
C PHE A 351 -5.72 -4.13 -12.00
N PRO A 352 -6.95 -3.62 -12.10
CA PRO A 352 -8.08 -4.15 -11.34
C PRO A 352 -8.55 -5.53 -11.79
N LEU A 353 -8.46 -5.84 -13.10
CA LEU A 353 -8.96 -7.09 -13.68
C LEU A 353 -8.09 -8.31 -13.36
N LYS A 354 -6.76 -8.14 -13.25
CA LYS A 354 -5.87 -9.26 -12.89
C LYS A 354 -6.28 -9.97 -11.61
N VAL A 355 -6.78 -9.25 -10.63
CA VAL A 355 -7.20 -9.83 -9.35
C VAL A 355 -8.44 -10.70 -9.52
N SER A 356 -9.34 -10.31 -10.41
CA SER A 356 -10.59 -11.06 -10.70
C SER A 356 -10.33 -12.29 -11.54
N LEU A 357 -9.44 -12.20 -12.52
CA LEU A 357 -9.06 -13.33 -13.38
C LEU A 357 -8.28 -14.40 -12.62
N ALA A 358 -7.38 -14.02 -11.72
CA ALA A 358 -6.66 -14.95 -10.86
C ALA A 358 -7.61 -15.74 -9.94
N LYS A 359 -8.65 -15.09 -9.39
CA LYS A 359 -9.68 -15.79 -8.63
C LYS A 359 -10.52 -16.75 -9.47
N ALA A 360 -10.87 -16.37 -10.70
CA ALA A 360 -11.63 -17.20 -11.62
C ALA A 360 -10.82 -18.40 -12.14
N ALA A 361 -9.50 -18.29 -12.23
CA ALA A 361 -8.61 -19.40 -12.59
C ALA A 361 -8.42 -20.38 -11.43
N ASP A 362 -8.24 -19.88 -10.19
CA ASP A 362 -8.16 -20.72 -8.99
C ASP A 362 -9.44 -21.52 -8.70
N ASP A 363 -10.60 -20.97 -9.10
CA ASP A 363 -11.89 -21.68 -8.96
C ASP A 363 -12.11 -22.78 -10.04
N LYS A 364 -11.30 -22.82 -11.11
CA LYS A 364 -11.45 -23.78 -12.21
C LYS A 364 -10.43 -24.92 -12.24
N GLU A 365 -9.29 -24.80 -11.57
CA GLU A 365 -8.28 -25.84 -11.50
C GLU A 365 -8.10 -26.33 -10.07
N SER A 366 -8.80 -27.43 -9.75
CA SER A 366 -8.44 -28.28 -8.62
C SER A 366 -7.62 -29.44 -9.18
N PRO A 367 -6.29 -29.44 -9.13
CA PRO A 367 -5.54 -30.65 -9.41
C PRO A 367 -5.72 -31.67 -8.29
N SER A 368 -5.87 -32.93 -8.72
CA SER A 368 -5.87 -34.12 -7.86
C SER A 368 -4.61 -34.17 -6.98
N PRO A 369 -4.69 -34.61 -5.72
CA PRO A 369 -3.54 -34.56 -4.82
C PRO A 369 -2.47 -35.57 -5.22
N ALA A 370 -1.32 -35.06 -5.60
CA ALA A 370 -0.08 -35.86 -5.60
C ALA A 370 0.39 -36.02 -4.14
N THR A 371 0.71 -37.22 -3.76
CA THR A 371 1.34 -37.60 -2.48
C THR A 371 2.72 -36.96 -2.38
N GLU A 372 2.88 -35.97 -1.51
CA GLU A 372 4.17 -35.38 -1.17
C GLU A 372 4.84 -36.14 0.00
N PRO A 373 6.18 -36.24 0.01
CA PRO A 373 6.92 -36.83 1.11
C PRO A 373 6.94 -35.93 2.35
N ASP A 374 7.12 -36.55 3.51
CA ASP A 374 7.13 -35.89 4.83
C ASP A 374 8.14 -34.73 4.90
N PRO A 375 7.76 -33.61 5.56
CA PRO A 375 8.63 -32.45 5.69
C PRO A 375 9.74 -32.68 6.71
N PRO A 376 10.92 -32.07 6.53
CA PRO A 376 12.01 -32.14 7.50
C PRO A 376 11.70 -31.36 8.77
N ASP A 377 11.96 -31.97 9.92
CA ASP A 377 11.83 -31.36 11.25
C ASP A 377 12.77 -30.16 11.44
N GLY A 378 12.24 -28.93 11.49
CA GLY A 378 13.00 -27.74 11.85
C GLY A 378 12.23 -26.44 11.69
N PRO A 379 12.52 -25.41 12.51
CA PRO A 379 11.83 -24.12 12.45
C PRO A 379 12.22 -23.33 11.20
N VAL A 380 11.23 -22.95 10.40
CA VAL A 380 11.35 -22.10 9.22
C VAL A 380 10.93 -20.68 9.62
N ALA A 381 11.75 -19.67 9.26
CA ALA A 381 11.36 -18.27 9.44
C ALA A 381 10.39 -17.85 8.33
N LEU A 382 9.20 -17.38 8.72
CA LEU A 382 8.24 -16.77 7.81
C LEU A 382 8.62 -15.30 7.60
N ILE A 383 8.69 -14.88 6.35
CA ILE A 383 8.89 -13.48 5.97
C ILE A 383 7.60 -13.02 5.33
N HIS A 384 6.98 -11.99 5.93
CA HIS A 384 5.91 -11.24 5.30
C HIS A 384 6.54 -10.18 4.39
N GLY A 385 6.43 -10.39 3.10
CA GLY A 385 6.87 -9.46 2.06
C GLY A 385 5.72 -8.79 1.36
#